data_21c018ad08eaf00450ecb1a3d9d7a1aa
#
_entry.id   21c018ad08eaf00450ecb1a3d9d7a1aa
#
_cell.length_a   1.000
_cell.length_b   1.000
_cell.length_c   1.000
_cell.angle_alpha   90.00
_cell.angle_beta   90.00
_cell.angle_gamma   90.00
#
_symmetry.space_group_name_H-M   'P 1'
#
loop_
_entity.id
_entity.type
_entity.pdbx_description
1 polymer ?
#
loop_
_entity_poly.entity_id
_entity_poly.type
_entity_poly.pdbx_seq_one_letter_code
_entity_poly.pdbx_strand_id
1 'polypeptide(L)'
;MAKVIDESLKKQLSKKMVHFLKYFPVRIKNVGEDAVAARNLIWAFKDSRDDAYEKVAQMTADHLQEEFGEQVTNMVFVCVPASTQEQNQSRYARFCERVSELTGIANGFTHVKVLSDRLAIHEHCHDKSVSRTQVIDFDAEYFNGKNVLVMDDVVTTGTSYALSI
;
A
#
# COMPACT_ATOMS: atom_id res chain seq x y z
N MET A 1 -4.43 21.43 16.52
CA MET A 1 -3.51 20.61 17.33
C MET A 1 -2.79 19.64 16.39
N ALA A 2 -1.48 19.71 16.33
CA ALA A 2 -0.67 18.73 15.61
C ALA A 2 -0.79 17.38 16.36
N LYS A 3 -1.21 16.31 15.66
CA LYS A 3 -1.15 14.96 16.23
C LYS A 3 0.30 14.65 16.59
N VAL A 4 0.56 14.37 17.85
CA VAL A 4 1.86 13.84 18.28
C VAL A 4 2.01 12.48 17.61
N ILE A 5 2.91 12.39 16.64
CA ILE A 5 3.26 11.11 16.02
C ILE A 5 4.14 10.36 17.02
N ASP A 6 3.76 9.13 17.34
CA ASP A 6 4.54 8.24 18.20
C ASP A 6 5.98 8.10 17.68
N GLU A 7 6.95 8.01 18.58
CA GLU A 7 8.38 7.86 18.25
C GLU A 7 8.65 6.59 17.41
N SER A 8 7.90 5.51 17.64
CA SER A 8 7.97 4.29 16.84
C SER A 8 7.56 4.53 15.38
N LEU A 9 6.48 5.29 15.15
CA LEU A 9 6.02 5.67 13.82
C LEU A 9 7.01 6.60 13.11
N LYS A 10 7.65 7.51 13.84
CA LYS A 10 8.71 8.36 13.27
C LYS A 10 9.89 7.54 12.77
N LYS A 11 10.33 6.54 13.53
CA LYS A 11 11.40 5.64 13.14
C LYS A 11 11.05 4.86 11.87
N GLN A 12 9.82 4.38 11.74
CA GLN A 12 9.35 3.67 10.56
C GLN A 12 9.27 4.59 9.34
N LEU A 13 8.75 5.81 9.50
CA LEU A 13 8.69 6.81 8.43
C LEU A 13 10.06 7.36 8.01
N SER A 14 11.13 7.09 8.78
CA SER A 14 12.50 7.44 8.39
C SER A 14 13.14 6.47 7.40
N LYS A 15 12.49 5.34 7.09
CA LYS A 15 12.95 4.42 6.06
C LYS A 15 12.83 5.05 4.68
N LYS A 16 13.65 4.58 3.75
CA LYS A 16 13.62 5.08 2.37
C LYS A 16 12.22 4.92 1.78
N MET A 17 11.63 6.03 1.38
CA MET A 17 10.35 6.08 0.65
C MET A 17 10.56 6.72 -0.71
N VAL A 18 9.92 6.15 -1.72
CA VAL A 18 9.89 6.67 -3.09
C VAL A 18 8.44 6.88 -3.49
N HIS A 19 8.16 7.97 -4.19
CA HIS A 19 6.84 8.22 -4.75
C HIS A 19 6.95 8.38 -6.27
N PHE A 20 6.04 7.76 -7.01
CA PHE A 20 6.01 7.89 -8.47
C PHE A 20 5.37 9.20 -8.91
N LEU A 21 4.29 9.61 -8.23
CA LEU A 21 3.48 10.76 -8.58
C LEU A 21 3.10 11.57 -7.34
N LYS A 22 2.95 12.89 -7.49
CA LYS A 22 2.42 13.74 -6.43
C LYS A 22 0.90 13.69 -6.44
N TYR A 23 0.30 13.30 -5.33
CA TYR A 23 -1.14 13.28 -5.16
C TYR A 23 -1.65 14.53 -4.45
N PHE A 24 -2.62 15.21 -5.06
CA PHE A 24 -3.35 16.31 -4.46
C PHE A 24 -4.83 15.95 -4.30
N PRO A 25 -5.38 15.96 -3.07
CA PRO A 25 -6.80 15.70 -2.84
C PRO A 25 -7.70 16.67 -3.58
N VAL A 26 -8.94 16.27 -3.91
CA VAL A 26 -9.92 17.09 -4.66
C VAL A 26 -10.18 18.46 -4.02
N ARG A 27 -10.06 18.56 -2.70
CA ARG A 27 -10.22 19.84 -1.96
C ARG A 27 -9.18 20.90 -2.34
N ILE A 28 -8.03 20.49 -2.87
CA ILE A 28 -7.00 21.41 -3.36
C ILE A 28 -7.34 21.75 -4.81
N LYS A 29 -7.74 23.00 -5.02
CA LYS A 29 -8.10 23.54 -6.34
C LYS A 29 -6.85 24.12 -7.02
N ASN A 30 -6.96 24.36 -8.33
CA ASN A 30 -5.90 24.97 -9.15
C ASN A 30 -4.58 24.15 -9.18
N VAL A 31 -4.70 22.83 -9.21
CA VAL A 31 -3.59 21.91 -9.48
C VAL A 31 -3.41 21.77 -10.98
N GLY A 32 -2.16 21.59 -11.43
CA GLY A 32 -1.86 21.38 -12.86
C GLY A 32 -2.43 20.08 -13.42
N GLU A 33 -2.38 19.93 -14.74
CA GLU A 33 -2.91 18.76 -15.47
C GLU A 33 -2.27 17.45 -14.99
N ASP A 34 -0.97 17.46 -14.69
CA ASP A 34 -0.26 16.29 -14.17
C ASP A 34 -0.85 15.78 -12.84
N ALA A 35 -1.26 16.71 -11.96
CA ALA A 35 -1.88 16.36 -10.69
C ALA A 35 -3.28 15.78 -10.87
N VAL A 36 -4.02 16.27 -11.86
CA VAL A 36 -5.33 15.69 -12.24
C VAL A 36 -5.15 14.30 -12.83
N ALA A 37 -4.17 14.12 -13.72
CA ALA A 37 -3.86 12.82 -14.31
C ALA A 37 -3.43 11.80 -13.26
N ALA A 38 -2.56 12.20 -12.30
CA ALA A 38 -2.17 11.35 -11.18
C ALA A 38 -3.36 10.92 -10.31
N ARG A 39 -4.27 11.83 -10.00
CA ARG A 39 -5.50 11.55 -9.26
C ARG A 39 -6.39 10.54 -10.00
N ASN A 40 -6.61 10.76 -11.29
CA ASN A 40 -7.42 9.87 -12.12
C ASN A 40 -6.82 8.47 -12.21
N LEU A 41 -5.50 8.37 -12.34
CA LEU A 41 -4.79 7.09 -12.34
C LEU A 41 -4.99 6.33 -11.02
N ILE A 42 -4.86 7.02 -9.89
CA ILE A 42 -5.06 6.40 -8.57
C ILE A 42 -6.50 5.91 -8.39
N TRP A 43 -7.50 6.68 -8.80
CA TRP A 43 -8.89 6.24 -8.74
C TRP A 43 -9.16 5.04 -9.63
N ALA A 44 -8.68 5.08 -10.88
CA ALA A 44 -8.81 3.98 -11.81
C ALA A 44 -8.12 2.70 -11.30
N PHE A 45 -6.96 2.85 -10.65
CA PHE A 45 -6.26 1.73 -10.02
C PHE A 45 -7.05 1.17 -8.83
N LYS A 46 -7.61 2.03 -7.95
CA LYS A 46 -8.46 1.62 -6.83
C LYS A 46 -9.73 0.89 -7.28
N ASP A 47 -10.26 1.27 -8.43
CA ASP A 47 -11.41 0.64 -9.06
C ASP A 47 -11.04 -0.60 -9.90
N SER A 48 -9.79 -1.04 -9.81
CA SER A 48 -9.25 -2.22 -10.50
C SER A 48 -9.41 -2.19 -12.04
N ARG A 49 -9.35 -1.00 -12.65
CA ARG A 49 -9.42 -0.85 -14.11
C ARG A 49 -8.15 -1.38 -14.78
N ASP A 50 -8.30 -2.19 -15.80
CA ASP A 50 -7.20 -2.91 -16.45
C ASP A 50 -6.11 -1.98 -17.00
N ASP A 51 -6.48 -0.85 -17.60
CA ASP A 51 -5.55 0.14 -18.16
C ASP A 51 -4.66 0.79 -17.07
N ALA A 52 -5.28 1.18 -15.97
CA ALA A 52 -4.58 1.77 -14.85
C ALA A 52 -3.73 0.74 -14.10
N TYR A 53 -4.27 -0.45 -13.95
CA TYR A 53 -3.61 -1.58 -13.32
C TYR A 53 -2.29 -1.93 -14.02
N GLU A 54 -2.30 -2.16 -15.34
CA GLU A 54 -1.10 -2.50 -16.10
C GLU A 54 -0.08 -1.36 -16.08
N LYS A 55 -0.55 -0.12 -16.21
CA LYS A 55 0.32 1.06 -16.13
C LYS A 55 1.04 1.16 -14.79
N VAL A 56 0.34 0.98 -13.67
CA VAL A 56 0.96 1.05 -12.34
C VAL A 56 1.89 -0.13 -12.10
N ALA A 57 1.53 -1.33 -12.58
CA ALA A 57 2.41 -2.50 -12.50
C ALA A 57 3.71 -2.30 -13.26
N GLN A 58 3.64 -1.75 -14.47
CA GLN A 58 4.83 -1.46 -15.27
C GLN A 58 5.69 -0.37 -14.61
N MET A 59 5.10 0.74 -14.14
CA MET A 59 5.82 1.79 -13.42
C MET A 59 6.54 1.22 -12.17
N THR A 60 5.90 0.32 -11.46
CA THR A 60 6.47 -0.35 -10.30
C THR A 60 7.64 -1.24 -10.70
N ALA A 61 7.46 -2.06 -11.72
CA ALA A 61 8.47 -2.97 -12.22
C ALA A 61 9.72 -2.22 -12.73
N ASP A 62 9.53 -1.17 -13.52
CA ASP A 62 10.61 -0.36 -14.06
C ASP A 62 11.45 0.26 -12.94
N HIS A 63 10.76 0.84 -11.93
CA HIS A 63 11.44 1.41 -10.77
C HIS A 63 12.21 0.37 -9.96
N LEU A 64 11.64 -0.81 -9.74
CA LEU A 64 12.30 -1.88 -9.00
C LEU A 64 13.54 -2.40 -9.73
N GLN A 65 13.47 -2.53 -11.04
CA GLN A 65 14.61 -2.94 -11.86
C GLN A 65 15.70 -1.87 -11.90
N GLU A 66 15.33 -0.59 -12.01
CA GLU A 66 16.27 0.54 -11.98
C GLU A 66 17.00 0.65 -10.64
N GLU A 67 16.28 0.52 -9.53
CA GLU A 67 16.81 0.71 -8.18
C GLU A 67 17.64 -0.50 -7.69
N PHE A 68 17.18 -1.72 -7.97
CA PHE A 68 17.72 -2.96 -7.38
C PHE A 68 18.35 -3.92 -8.38
N GLY A 69 18.08 -3.77 -9.69
CA GLY A 69 18.59 -4.66 -10.71
C GLY A 69 18.29 -6.13 -10.41
N GLU A 70 19.28 -7.01 -10.52
CA GLU A 70 19.13 -8.43 -10.26
C GLU A 70 18.81 -8.78 -8.79
N GLN A 71 19.10 -7.87 -7.84
CA GLN A 71 18.83 -8.08 -6.41
C GLN A 71 17.33 -8.14 -6.10
N VAL A 72 16.49 -7.64 -7.00
CA VAL A 72 15.02 -7.68 -6.86
C VAL A 72 14.50 -9.11 -6.65
N THR A 73 15.15 -10.10 -7.25
CA THR A 73 14.75 -11.51 -7.13
C THR A 73 14.95 -12.10 -5.72
N ASN A 74 15.76 -11.45 -4.88
CA ASN A 74 16.00 -11.82 -3.48
C ASN A 74 15.10 -11.07 -2.49
N MET A 75 14.11 -10.34 -3.00
CA MET A 75 13.21 -9.51 -2.20
C MET A 75 11.77 -10.02 -2.27
N VAL A 76 10.94 -9.55 -1.35
CA VAL A 76 9.52 -9.87 -1.30
C VAL A 76 8.71 -8.59 -1.48
N PHE A 77 7.71 -8.62 -2.36
CA PHE A 77 6.80 -7.52 -2.63
C PHE A 77 5.47 -7.71 -1.93
N VAL A 78 5.02 -6.69 -1.21
CA VAL A 78 3.70 -6.64 -0.58
C VAL A 78 3.07 -5.26 -0.76
N CYS A 79 1.74 -5.19 -0.70
CA CYS A 79 1.01 -3.93 -0.62
C CYS A 79 0.48 -3.69 0.79
N VAL A 80 0.38 -2.41 1.18
CA VAL A 80 -0.39 -2.03 2.36
C VAL A 80 -1.84 -2.49 2.15
N PRO A 81 -2.40 -3.34 3.04
CA PRO A 81 -3.70 -3.93 2.80
C PRO A 81 -4.82 -2.91 2.70
N ALA A 82 -5.79 -3.18 1.82
CA ALA A 82 -7.02 -2.42 1.73
C ALA A 82 -7.88 -2.58 3.00
N SER A 83 -8.95 -1.79 3.11
CA SER A 83 -9.79 -1.72 4.33
C SER A 83 -10.49 -3.02 4.68
N THR A 84 -10.80 -3.86 3.69
CA THR A 84 -11.44 -5.16 3.84
C THR A 84 -10.68 -6.22 3.08
N GLN A 85 -10.85 -7.49 3.46
CA GLN A 85 -10.23 -8.60 2.75
C GLN A 85 -10.70 -8.70 1.30
N GLU A 86 -11.97 -8.42 1.04
CA GLU A 86 -12.53 -8.43 -0.31
C GLU A 86 -11.88 -7.36 -1.20
N GLN A 87 -11.78 -6.12 -0.72
CA GLN A 87 -11.09 -5.04 -1.43
C GLN A 87 -9.59 -5.33 -1.60
N ASN A 88 -8.97 -5.94 -0.61
CA ASN A 88 -7.57 -6.34 -0.67
C ASN A 88 -7.35 -7.37 -1.77
N GLN A 89 -8.20 -8.39 -1.84
CA GLN A 89 -8.15 -9.43 -2.85
C GLN A 89 -8.39 -8.85 -4.26
N SER A 90 -9.43 -8.06 -4.45
CA SER A 90 -9.79 -7.51 -5.77
C SER A 90 -8.74 -6.54 -6.30
N ARG A 91 -8.11 -5.75 -5.43
CA ARG A 91 -7.14 -4.71 -5.83
C ARG A 91 -5.73 -5.23 -5.97
N TYR A 92 -5.25 -6.02 -5.01
CA TYR A 92 -3.82 -6.29 -4.89
C TYR A 92 -3.39 -7.71 -5.25
N ALA A 93 -4.27 -8.72 -5.24
CA ALA A 93 -3.87 -10.08 -5.56
C ALA A 93 -3.22 -10.19 -6.94
N ARG A 94 -3.97 -9.81 -7.98
CA ARG A 94 -3.49 -9.79 -9.37
C ARG A 94 -2.35 -8.78 -9.58
N PHE A 95 -2.36 -7.65 -8.84
CA PHE A 95 -1.33 -6.63 -8.94
C PHE A 95 0.04 -7.15 -8.46
N CYS A 96 0.08 -7.75 -7.28
CA CYS A 96 1.32 -8.35 -6.76
C CYS A 96 1.84 -9.47 -7.65
N GLU A 97 0.93 -10.29 -8.21
CA GLU A 97 1.28 -11.33 -9.17
C GLU A 97 1.93 -10.73 -10.43
N ARG A 98 1.31 -9.67 -10.99
CA ARG A 98 1.83 -9.01 -12.19
C ARG A 98 3.19 -8.36 -11.97
N VAL A 99 3.41 -7.69 -10.85
CA VAL A 99 4.72 -7.14 -10.49
C VAL A 99 5.76 -8.26 -10.36
N SER A 100 5.37 -9.37 -9.75
CA SER A 100 6.24 -10.56 -9.65
C SER A 100 6.61 -11.15 -11.01
N GLU A 101 5.66 -11.27 -11.93
CA GLU A 101 5.91 -11.71 -13.31
C GLU A 101 6.90 -10.81 -14.06
N LEU A 102 6.75 -9.48 -13.91
CA LEU A 102 7.59 -8.50 -14.61
C LEU A 102 9.02 -8.41 -14.06
N THR A 103 9.23 -8.70 -12.77
CA THR A 103 10.51 -8.43 -12.10
C THR A 103 11.20 -9.67 -11.55
N GLY A 104 10.48 -10.76 -11.34
CA GLY A 104 10.97 -11.92 -10.61
C GLY A 104 11.00 -11.77 -9.08
N ILE A 105 10.46 -10.65 -8.53
CA ILE A 105 10.34 -10.47 -7.08
C ILE A 105 9.36 -11.48 -6.49
N ALA A 106 9.62 -11.98 -5.28
CA ALA A 106 8.70 -12.89 -4.64
C ALA A 106 7.38 -12.18 -4.27
N ASN A 107 6.26 -12.81 -4.61
CA ASN A 107 4.93 -12.30 -4.27
C ASN A 107 4.56 -12.66 -2.83
N GLY A 108 4.50 -11.65 -1.95
CA GLY A 108 4.15 -11.81 -0.54
C GLY A 108 2.67 -11.61 -0.21
N PHE A 109 1.81 -11.42 -1.21
CA PHE A 109 0.39 -11.07 -1.01
C PHE A 109 -0.36 -12.05 -0.10
N THR A 110 -0.16 -13.36 -0.28
CA THR A 110 -0.87 -14.40 0.49
C THR A 110 -0.44 -14.50 1.95
N HIS A 111 0.71 -13.90 2.30
CA HIS A 111 1.28 -13.87 3.64
C HIS A 111 0.86 -12.63 4.46
N VAL A 112 -0.06 -11.81 3.89
CA VAL A 112 -0.66 -10.66 4.57
C VAL A 112 -2.18 -10.75 4.44
N LYS A 113 -2.88 -10.79 5.57
CA LYS A 113 -4.34 -11.00 5.62
C LYS A 113 -5.02 -9.93 6.44
N VAL A 114 -6.19 -9.49 6.00
CA VAL A 114 -7.08 -8.63 6.76
C VAL A 114 -8.04 -9.50 7.55
N LEU A 115 -7.92 -9.52 8.89
CA LEU A 115 -8.70 -10.41 9.76
C LEU A 115 -10.02 -9.82 10.21
N SER A 116 -10.17 -8.50 10.24
CA SER A 116 -11.43 -7.86 10.65
C SER A 116 -11.83 -6.76 9.68
N ASP A 117 -13.06 -6.85 9.20
CA ASP A 117 -13.71 -5.74 8.54
C ASP A 117 -14.01 -4.65 9.55
N ARG A 118 -13.82 -3.39 9.16
CA ARG A 118 -14.13 -2.23 10.01
C ARG A 118 -15.57 -2.19 10.51
N LEU A 119 -16.48 -3.03 9.97
CA LEU A 119 -17.90 -3.11 10.30
C LEU A 119 -18.20 -4.04 11.49
N ALA A 120 -17.39 -5.05 11.75
CA ALA A 120 -17.65 -6.03 12.80
C ALA A 120 -17.56 -5.45 14.23
N ILE A 121 -16.95 -4.29 14.41
CA ILE A 121 -16.79 -3.63 15.72
C ILE A 121 -17.98 -2.73 16.07
N HIS A 122 -18.88 -2.45 15.10
CA HIS A 122 -19.98 -1.50 15.32
C HIS A 122 -21.19 -2.06 16.09
N GLU A 123 -21.32 -3.38 16.23
CA GLU A 123 -22.54 -3.96 16.84
C GLU A 123 -22.56 -3.96 18.37
N HIS A 124 -21.46 -3.71 19.05
CA HIS A 124 -21.40 -3.82 20.52
C HIS A 124 -20.79 -2.64 21.30
N CYS A 125 -20.46 -1.53 20.68
CA CYS A 125 -19.84 -0.43 21.42
C CYS A 125 -20.49 0.92 21.09
N HIS A 126 -21.26 1.46 22.03
CA HIS A 126 -21.78 2.84 22.02
C HIS A 126 -20.71 3.91 22.30
N ASP A 127 -19.44 3.53 22.43
CA ASP A 127 -18.35 4.44 22.72
C ASP A 127 -17.67 4.93 21.44
N LYS A 128 -17.86 6.22 21.12
CA LYS A 128 -17.32 6.89 19.92
C LYS A 128 -15.79 7.04 19.92
N SER A 129 -15.12 6.60 20.97
CA SER A 129 -13.66 6.71 21.14
C SER A 129 -12.88 5.49 20.66
N VAL A 130 -13.55 4.39 20.30
CA VAL A 130 -12.86 3.20 19.79
C VAL A 130 -12.32 3.49 18.40
N SER A 131 -11.01 3.67 18.32
CA SER A 131 -10.25 3.79 17.10
C SER A 131 -10.59 2.59 16.18
N ARG A 132 -11.00 2.88 14.93
CA ARG A 132 -11.24 1.88 13.89
C ARG A 132 -9.93 1.20 13.52
N THR A 133 -9.45 0.30 14.32
CA THR A 133 -8.18 -0.40 14.12
C THR A 133 -8.45 -1.60 13.23
N GLN A 134 -7.89 -1.56 12.02
CA GLN A 134 -7.84 -2.71 11.15
C GLN A 134 -6.88 -3.73 11.77
N VAL A 135 -7.29 -4.98 11.84
CA VAL A 135 -6.42 -6.07 12.28
C VAL A 135 -5.83 -6.75 11.05
N ILE A 136 -4.52 -6.68 10.94
CA ILE A 136 -3.74 -7.29 9.86
C ILE A 136 -2.90 -8.41 10.47
N ASP A 137 -2.94 -9.57 9.85
CA ASP A 137 -2.11 -10.71 10.18
C ASP A 137 -0.95 -10.82 9.19
N PHE A 138 0.26 -10.89 9.71
CA PHE A 138 1.49 -11.07 8.96
C PHE A 138 2.09 -12.43 9.29
N ASP A 139 2.42 -13.20 8.27
CA ASP A 139 3.18 -14.43 8.41
C ASP A 139 4.64 -14.09 8.79
N ALA A 140 4.88 -13.93 10.08
CA ALA A 140 6.18 -13.54 10.62
C ALA A 140 7.29 -14.54 10.27
N GLU A 141 6.97 -15.82 10.18
CA GLU A 141 7.93 -16.87 9.81
C GLU A 141 8.36 -16.69 8.34
N TYR A 142 7.41 -16.44 7.45
CA TYR A 142 7.69 -16.19 6.04
C TYR A 142 8.57 -14.96 5.82
N PHE A 143 8.29 -13.85 6.51
CA PHE A 143 9.01 -12.59 6.32
C PHE A 143 10.35 -12.51 7.07
N ASN A 144 10.58 -13.39 8.03
CA ASN A 144 11.80 -13.34 8.85
C ASN A 144 13.07 -13.45 7.99
N GLY A 145 13.97 -12.51 8.18
CA GLY A 145 15.25 -12.44 7.46
C GLY A 145 15.16 -12.02 5.98
N LYS A 146 13.98 -11.64 5.48
CA LYS A 146 13.80 -11.20 4.09
C LYS A 146 13.82 -9.67 3.96
N ASN A 147 14.27 -9.20 2.82
CA ASN A 147 14.11 -7.81 2.42
C ASN A 147 12.71 -7.64 1.82
N VAL A 148 11.88 -6.82 2.45
CA VAL A 148 10.49 -6.61 2.05
C VAL A 148 10.34 -5.23 1.43
N LEU A 149 9.73 -5.18 0.25
CA LEU A 149 9.28 -3.95 -0.41
C LEU A 149 7.79 -3.77 -0.17
N VAL A 150 7.42 -2.65 0.42
CA VAL A 150 6.04 -2.32 0.74
C VAL A 150 5.55 -1.20 -0.17
N MET A 151 4.45 -1.42 -0.88
CA MET A 151 3.78 -0.43 -1.71
C MET A 151 2.47 0.01 -1.10
N ASP A 152 2.18 1.31 -1.17
CA ASP A 152 0.85 1.88 -0.88
C ASP A 152 0.36 2.68 -2.09
N ASP A 153 -0.94 2.69 -2.34
CA ASP A 153 -1.53 3.43 -3.46
C ASP A 153 -1.47 4.95 -3.23
N VAL A 154 -1.63 5.40 -2.00
CA VAL A 154 -1.52 6.81 -1.61
C VAL A 154 -0.99 6.95 -0.18
N VAL A 155 0.13 7.60 -0.02
CA VAL A 155 0.64 8.01 1.30
C VAL A 155 0.27 9.47 1.55
N THR A 156 -0.59 9.72 2.54
CA THR A 156 -0.98 11.07 2.98
C THR A 156 -0.27 11.46 4.27
N THR A 157 -0.71 10.92 5.40
CA THR A 157 -0.06 11.10 6.71
C THR A 157 0.99 10.04 7.00
N GLY A 158 1.02 8.98 6.19
CA GLY A 158 1.92 7.85 6.37
C GLY A 158 1.53 6.88 7.48
N THR A 159 0.42 7.08 8.17
CA THR A 159 0.03 6.24 9.32
C THR A 159 -0.22 4.80 8.90
N SER A 160 -1.00 4.56 7.86
CA SER A 160 -1.29 3.19 7.38
C SER A 160 0.00 2.50 6.91
N TYR A 161 0.83 3.21 6.18
CA TYR A 161 2.13 2.73 5.73
C TYR A 161 3.04 2.36 6.91
N ALA A 162 3.16 3.27 7.89
CA ALA A 162 4.02 3.07 9.05
C ALA A 162 3.59 1.88 9.95
N LEU A 163 2.29 1.56 9.97
CA LEU A 163 1.77 0.39 10.69
C LEU A 163 2.02 -0.93 9.96
N SER A 164 2.38 -0.88 8.68
CA SER A 164 2.61 -2.07 7.83
C SER A 164 4.08 -2.44 7.66
N ILE A 165 5.00 -1.63 8.17
CA ILE A 165 6.45 -1.83 8.10
C ILE A 165 7.04 -1.91 9.50
#